data_5789dd6ee45744908aebec705036d36e
#
_entry.id   5789dd6ee45744908aebec705036d36e
#
_cell.length_a   1.000
_cell.length_b   1.000
_cell.length_c   1.000
_cell.angle_alpha   90.00
_cell.angle_beta   90.00
_cell.angle_gamma   90.00
#
_symmetry.space_group_name_H-M   'P 1'
#
loop_
_entity.id
_entity.type
_entity.pdbx_description
1 polymer ?
#
loop_
_entity_poly.entity_id
_entity_poly.type
_entity_poly.pdbx_seq_one_letter_code
_entity_poly.pdbx_strand_id
1 'polypeptide(L)'
;MTDDFGDTPEEFDLDAWLDQGSRPQATVKVYRDWALMGELVRIEEQIKVADQEDDPSLDDVTAEELREQYQAVLDKLSESAIEVTLQALTNEEVRDVAAGVPEVEHKFKDQHGQEQTRWKPDQVAVGDALVAEATVSPKMTRAQVRKMRERLGDGPTLILYQTATDLRSAGKTLPSVPSSPAASDDTQE
;
A
#
# COMPACT_ATOMS: atom_id res chain seq x y z
N MET A 1 9.80 32.41 -0.71
CA MET A 1 9.41 32.82 -2.07
C MET A 1 7.91 32.64 -2.11
N THR A 2 7.16 33.71 -2.02
CA THR A 2 5.71 33.70 -2.22
C THR A 2 5.53 33.69 -3.73
N ASP A 3 5.05 32.56 -4.26
CA ASP A 3 4.66 32.46 -5.66
C ASP A 3 3.46 33.38 -5.87
N ASP A 4 3.68 34.45 -6.61
CA ASP A 4 2.67 35.44 -6.98
C ASP A 4 1.92 34.89 -8.21
N PHE A 5 0.82 34.16 -7.96
CA PHE A 5 -0.04 33.62 -9.03
C PHE A 5 -1.06 34.65 -9.56
N GLY A 6 -0.92 35.94 -9.21
CA GLY A 6 -1.86 36.98 -9.54
C GLY A 6 -3.04 37.07 -8.56
N ASP A 7 -3.46 38.28 -8.25
CA ASP A 7 -4.56 38.56 -7.29
C ASP A 7 -5.97 38.49 -7.94
N THR A 8 -6.06 38.35 -9.27
CA THR A 8 -7.32 38.30 -10.03
C THR A 8 -7.41 37.04 -10.88
N PRO A 9 -8.62 36.52 -11.17
CA PRO A 9 -8.79 35.36 -12.04
C PRO A 9 -8.24 35.54 -13.47
N GLU A 10 -8.06 36.76 -13.94
CA GLU A 10 -7.48 37.09 -15.25
C GLU A 10 -5.95 37.03 -15.22
N GLU A 11 -5.32 37.14 -14.05
CA GLU A 11 -3.88 37.09 -13.85
C GLU A 11 -3.42 35.70 -13.34
N PHE A 12 -4.36 34.80 -13.00
CA PHE A 12 -4.05 33.47 -12.52
C PHE A 12 -3.58 32.55 -13.65
N ASP A 13 -2.30 32.20 -13.64
CA ASP A 13 -1.72 31.24 -14.59
C ASP A 13 -1.96 29.80 -14.11
N LEU A 14 -3.04 29.21 -14.65
CA LEU A 14 -3.44 27.83 -14.34
C LEU A 14 -2.36 26.82 -14.74
N ASP A 15 -1.70 27.02 -15.89
CA ASP A 15 -0.70 26.07 -16.40
C ASP A 15 0.54 26.07 -15.49
N ALA A 16 1.03 27.24 -15.10
CA ALA A 16 2.13 27.36 -14.14
C ALA A 16 1.79 26.78 -12.75
N TRP A 17 0.54 26.94 -12.32
CA TRP A 17 0.06 26.33 -11.07
C TRP A 17 -0.01 24.80 -11.16
N LEU A 18 -0.50 24.27 -12.28
CA LEU A 18 -0.59 22.81 -12.52
C LEU A 18 0.80 22.16 -12.61
N ASP A 19 1.77 22.85 -13.21
CA ASP A 19 3.16 22.38 -13.35
C ASP A 19 3.85 22.20 -11.99
N GLN A 20 3.42 22.91 -10.95
CA GLN A 20 3.88 22.77 -9.58
C GLN A 20 3.12 21.68 -8.80
N GLY A 21 2.05 21.16 -9.37
CA GLY A 21 1.23 20.12 -8.77
C GLY A 21 1.99 18.79 -8.63
N SER A 22 1.79 18.11 -7.51
CA SER A 22 2.31 16.75 -7.30
C SER A 22 1.17 15.77 -7.06
N ARG A 23 1.33 14.55 -7.58
CA ARG A 23 0.37 13.47 -7.30
C ARG A 23 0.60 12.91 -5.91
N PRO A 24 -0.46 12.46 -5.19
CA PRO A 24 -0.31 11.74 -3.94
C PRO A 24 0.62 10.55 -4.10
N GLN A 25 1.54 10.39 -3.14
CA GLN A 25 2.49 9.28 -3.08
C GLN A 25 2.45 8.63 -1.70
N ALA A 26 2.77 7.35 -1.65
CA ALA A 26 2.97 6.62 -0.40
C ALA A 26 4.13 5.65 -0.56
N THR A 27 4.89 5.46 0.51
CA THR A 27 5.98 4.49 0.58
C THR A 27 5.56 3.30 1.43
N VAL A 28 5.75 2.10 0.88
CA VAL A 28 5.41 0.82 1.52
C VAL A 28 6.69 0.01 1.67
N LYS A 29 6.87 -0.63 2.83
CA LYS A 29 7.92 -1.62 3.03
C LYS A 29 7.45 -2.99 2.54
N VAL A 30 8.22 -3.59 1.66
CA VAL A 30 8.03 -4.96 1.17
C VAL A 30 9.16 -5.82 1.67
N TYR A 31 8.84 -6.93 2.31
CA TYR A 31 9.82 -7.83 2.92
C TYR A 31 10.07 -9.03 2.02
N ARG A 32 11.35 -9.37 1.78
CA ARG A 32 11.73 -10.56 1.02
C ARG A 32 11.41 -11.84 1.79
N ASP A 33 11.67 -11.82 3.09
CA ASP A 33 11.53 -13.00 3.94
C ASP A 33 10.14 -12.98 4.65
N TRP A 34 9.09 -13.02 3.83
CA TRP A 34 7.71 -12.93 4.29
C TRP A 34 7.30 -14.03 5.30
N ALA A 35 7.99 -15.20 5.26
CA ALA A 35 7.75 -16.28 6.21
C ALA A 35 8.02 -15.86 7.67
N LEU A 36 8.95 -14.93 7.90
CA LEU A 36 9.26 -14.39 9.23
C LEU A 36 8.06 -13.65 9.86
N MET A 37 7.12 -13.14 9.05
CA MET A 37 5.88 -12.55 9.57
C MET A 37 5.03 -13.57 10.34
N GLY A 38 4.93 -14.80 9.82
CA GLY A 38 4.23 -15.88 10.52
C GLY A 38 4.94 -16.29 11.82
N GLU A 39 6.26 -16.22 11.86
CA GLU A 39 7.05 -16.48 13.05
C GLU A 39 6.84 -15.38 14.12
N LEU A 40 6.82 -14.11 13.72
CA LEU A 40 6.51 -12.99 14.62
C LEU A 40 5.12 -13.15 15.26
N VAL A 41 4.09 -13.46 14.47
CA VAL A 41 2.74 -13.69 14.99
C VAL A 41 2.72 -14.83 16.02
N ARG A 42 3.42 -15.94 15.73
CA ARG A 42 3.50 -17.07 16.64
C ARG A 42 4.19 -16.71 17.96
N ILE A 43 5.31 -15.98 17.89
CA ILE A 43 6.04 -15.55 19.10
C ILE A 43 5.19 -14.56 19.89
N GLU A 44 4.48 -13.65 19.25
CA GLU A 44 3.57 -12.70 19.90
C GLU A 44 2.45 -13.42 20.69
N GLU A 45 1.88 -14.48 20.11
CA GLU A 45 0.90 -15.31 20.81
C GLU A 45 1.50 -16.03 22.03
N GLN A 46 2.74 -16.55 21.91
CA GLN A 46 3.44 -17.17 23.02
C GLN A 46 3.75 -16.17 24.14
N ILE A 47 4.15 -14.95 23.80
CA ILE A 47 4.36 -13.87 24.80
C ILE A 47 3.04 -13.59 25.54
N LYS A 48 1.91 -13.48 24.82
CA LYS A 48 0.61 -13.24 25.46
C LYS A 48 0.21 -14.34 26.43
N VAL A 49 0.52 -15.59 26.12
CA VAL A 49 0.26 -16.73 27.02
C VAL A 49 1.20 -16.65 28.25
N ALA A 50 2.50 -16.47 28.02
CA ALA A 50 3.49 -16.38 29.13
C ALA A 50 3.23 -15.19 30.08
N ASP A 51 2.72 -14.07 29.58
CA ASP A 51 2.34 -12.91 30.38
C ASP A 51 1.07 -13.16 31.25
N GLN A 52 0.28 -14.19 30.93
CA GLN A 52 -0.95 -14.55 31.70
C GLN A 52 -0.72 -15.67 32.74
N GLU A 53 0.43 -16.34 32.69
CA GLU A 53 0.78 -17.40 33.64
C GLU A 53 1.40 -16.79 34.90
N ASP A 54 0.69 -16.93 36.03
CA ASP A 54 1.13 -16.41 37.34
C ASP A 54 2.29 -17.20 37.95
N ASP A 55 2.60 -18.43 37.50
CA ASP A 55 3.66 -19.29 38.03
C ASP A 55 4.30 -20.10 36.87
N PRO A 56 5.25 -19.51 36.13
CA PRO A 56 5.90 -20.21 35.01
C PRO A 56 6.74 -21.38 35.57
N SER A 57 6.62 -22.56 34.96
CA SER A 57 7.47 -23.72 35.26
C SER A 57 8.92 -23.39 34.91
N LEU A 58 9.86 -23.95 35.67
CA LEU A 58 11.31 -23.76 35.51
C LEU A 58 11.83 -24.18 34.11
N ASP A 59 11.05 -24.97 33.37
CA ASP A 59 11.38 -25.45 32.00
C ASP A 59 10.68 -24.65 30.92
N ASP A 60 9.82 -23.68 31.24
CA ASP A 60 9.11 -22.87 30.28
C ASP A 60 9.95 -21.69 29.81
N VAL A 61 9.89 -21.39 28.48
CA VAL A 61 10.54 -20.22 27.92
C VAL A 61 9.91 -18.96 28.49
N THR A 62 10.70 -18.13 29.12
CA THR A 62 10.21 -16.92 29.78
C THR A 62 9.69 -15.89 28.80
N ALA A 63 8.76 -15.04 29.21
CA ALA A 63 8.26 -13.94 28.40
C ALA A 63 9.39 -12.99 27.93
N GLU A 64 10.47 -12.87 28.68
CA GLU A 64 11.64 -12.06 28.38
C GLU A 64 12.46 -12.69 27.23
N GLU A 65 12.72 -13.98 27.28
CA GLU A 65 13.40 -14.73 26.21
C GLU A 65 12.57 -14.70 24.90
N LEU A 66 11.25 -14.80 25.01
CA LEU A 66 10.36 -14.67 23.84
C LEU A 66 10.41 -13.26 23.22
N ARG A 67 10.51 -12.20 24.04
CA ARG A 67 10.70 -10.83 23.54
C ARG A 67 12.04 -10.63 22.86
N GLU A 68 13.11 -11.25 23.37
CA GLU A 68 14.41 -11.24 22.70
C GLU A 68 14.36 -11.97 21.36
N GLN A 69 13.70 -13.14 21.31
CA GLN A 69 13.49 -13.86 20.04
C GLN A 69 12.66 -13.03 19.05
N TYR A 70 11.59 -12.39 19.53
CA TYR A 70 10.77 -11.49 18.72
C TYR A 70 11.60 -10.38 18.09
N GLN A 71 12.44 -9.71 18.89
CA GLN A 71 13.30 -8.65 18.42
C GLN A 71 14.30 -9.15 17.37
N ALA A 72 14.93 -10.30 17.61
CA ALA A 72 15.88 -10.90 16.66
C ALA A 72 15.23 -11.26 15.31
N VAL A 73 13.97 -11.73 15.32
CA VAL A 73 13.21 -12.01 14.10
C VAL A 73 12.81 -10.70 13.39
N LEU A 74 12.42 -9.69 14.16
CA LEU A 74 12.07 -8.36 13.63
C LEU A 74 13.26 -7.68 12.95
N ASP A 75 14.46 -7.80 13.51
CA ASP A 75 15.69 -7.27 12.93
C ASP A 75 16.00 -7.95 11.58
N LYS A 76 15.94 -9.30 11.53
CA LYS A 76 16.11 -10.06 10.28
C LYS A 76 15.06 -9.67 9.23
N LEU A 77 13.80 -9.50 9.64
CA LEU A 77 12.74 -9.06 8.75
C LEU A 77 13.05 -7.67 8.18
N SER A 78 13.49 -6.74 9.04
CA SER A 78 13.85 -5.38 8.65
C SER A 78 15.01 -5.32 7.66
N GLU A 79 16.02 -6.18 7.82
CA GLU A 79 17.15 -6.32 6.88
C GLU A 79 16.72 -6.84 5.50
N SER A 80 15.58 -7.57 5.44
CA SER A 80 15.02 -8.08 4.20
C SER A 80 14.13 -7.08 3.46
N ALA A 81 13.87 -5.91 4.06
CA ALA A 81 12.93 -4.92 3.55
C ALA A 81 13.48 -4.11 2.39
N ILE A 82 12.61 -3.81 1.42
CA ILE A 82 12.81 -2.74 0.44
C ILE A 82 11.67 -1.73 0.58
N GLU A 83 11.97 -0.47 0.35
CA GLU A 83 10.97 0.59 0.29
C GLU A 83 10.50 0.77 -1.15
N VAL A 84 9.18 0.72 -1.34
CA VAL A 84 8.55 0.92 -2.65
C VAL A 84 7.65 2.14 -2.56
N THR A 85 7.97 3.16 -3.34
CA THR A 85 7.14 4.37 -3.45
C THR A 85 6.18 4.22 -4.61
N LEU A 86 4.90 4.44 -4.33
CA LEU A 86 3.79 4.41 -5.27
C LEU A 86 3.21 5.80 -5.44
N GLN A 87 2.67 6.10 -6.62
CA GLN A 87 1.91 7.32 -6.89
C GLN A 87 0.47 6.99 -7.33
N ALA A 88 -0.43 7.94 -7.10
CA ALA A 88 -1.80 7.84 -7.58
C ALA A 88 -1.84 7.80 -9.10
N LEU A 89 -2.60 6.84 -9.66
CA LEU A 89 -2.88 6.75 -11.09
C LEU A 89 -4.18 7.51 -11.43
N THR A 90 -4.21 8.15 -12.58
CA THR A 90 -5.43 8.72 -13.15
C THR A 90 -6.37 7.62 -13.66
N ASN A 91 -7.64 7.96 -13.87
CA ASN A 91 -8.60 7.03 -14.46
C ASN A 91 -8.26 6.62 -15.90
N GLU A 92 -7.57 7.49 -16.63
CA GLU A 92 -7.10 7.22 -17.99
C GLU A 92 -5.96 6.20 -17.96
N GLU A 93 -4.92 6.44 -17.16
CA GLU A 93 -3.81 5.50 -16.99
C GLU A 93 -4.30 4.10 -16.58
N VAL A 94 -5.28 4.02 -15.66
CA VAL A 94 -5.86 2.73 -15.26
C VAL A 94 -6.57 2.04 -16.42
N ARG A 95 -7.31 2.78 -17.25
CA ARG A 95 -7.97 2.21 -18.43
C ARG A 95 -6.96 1.72 -19.47
N ASP A 96 -5.92 2.50 -19.72
CA ASP A 96 -4.86 2.16 -20.66
C ASP A 96 -4.09 0.91 -20.21
N VAL A 97 -3.76 0.85 -18.91
CA VAL A 97 -3.13 -0.34 -18.30
C VAL A 97 -4.02 -1.58 -18.47
N ALA A 98 -5.31 -1.47 -18.18
CA ALA A 98 -6.25 -2.58 -18.31
C ALA A 98 -6.44 -3.02 -19.77
N ALA A 99 -6.51 -2.07 -20.70
CA ALA A 99 -6.61 -2.36 -22.14
C ALA A 99 -5.36 -3.06 -22.71
N GLY A 100 -4.18 -2.83 -22.10
CA GLY A 100 -2.92 -3.48 -22.47
C GLY A 100 -2.71 -4.89 -21.88
N VAL A 101 -3.71 -5.44 -21.15
CA VAL A 101 -3.64 -6.79 -20.58
C VAL A 101 -4.41 -7.78 -21.49
N PRO A 102 -3.84 -8.97 -21.79
CA PRO A 102 -4.56 -9.99 -22.55
C PRO A 102 -5.86 -10.42 -21.89
N GLU A 103 -6.89 -10.63 -22.70
CA GLU A 103 -8.13 -11.22 -22.25
C GLU A 103 -7.99 -12.73 -22.09
N VAL A 104 -8.63 -13.28 -21.06
CA VAL A 104 -8.72 -14.71 -20.80
C VAL A 104 -10.18 -15.18 -20.87
N GLU A 105 -10.36 -16.43 -21.23
CA GLU A 105 -11.66 -17.06 -21.30
C GLU A 105 -12.20 -17.27 -19.87
N HIS A 106 -13.37 -16.70 -19.61
CA HIS A 106 -14.07 -16.86 -18.33
C HIS A 106 -15.39 -17.61 -18.54
N LYS A 107 -15.47 -18.85 -18.06
CA LYS A 107 -16.69 -19.68 -18.09
C LYS A 107 -17.54 -19.41 -16.86
N PHE A 108 -18.81 -19.18 -17.06
CA PHE A 108 -19.79 -19.00 -15.99
C PHE A 108 -21.12 -19.64 -16.37
N LYS A 109 -21.95 -19.96 -15.38
CA LYS A 109 -23.33 -20.43 -15.62
C LYS A 109 -24.26 -19.23 -15.54
N ASP A 110 -25.14 -19.11 -16.54
CA ASP A 110 -26.18 -18.10 -16.54
C ASP A 110 -27.35 -18.46 -15.59
N GLN A 111 -28.35 -17.59 -15.52
CA GLN A 111 -29.53 -17.78 -14.65
C GLN A 111 -30.34 -19.08 -14.99
N HIS A 112 -30.13 -19.66 -16.16
CA HIS A 112 -30.76 -20.88 -16.63
C HIS A 112 -29.86 -22.13 -16.49
N GLY A 113 -28.67 -21.97 -15.87
CA GLY A 113 -27.69 -23.04 -15.68
C GLY A 113 -26.88 -23.38 -16.94
N GLN A 114 -27.01 -22.62 -18.05
CA GLN A 114 -26.26 -22.84 -19.26
C GLN A 114 -24.84 -22.27 -19.13
N GLU A 115 -23.85 -23.04 -19.61
CA GLU A 115 -22.47 -22.57 -19.65
C GLU A 115 -22.32 -21.48 -20.71
N GLN A 116 -21.86 -20.33 -20.26
CA GLN A 116 -21.55 -19.17 -21.09
C GLN A 116 -20.06 -18.87 -21.00
N THR A 117 -19.51 -18.39 -22.11
CA THR A 117 -18.12 -17.96 -22.17
C THR A 117 -18.06 -16.45 -22.40
N ARG A 118 -17.26 -15.77 -21.60
CA ARG A 118 -16.97 -14.35 -21.75
C ARG A 118 -15.48 -14.10 -21.70
N TRP A 119 -14.96 -13.31 -22.63
CA TRP A 119 -13.59 -12.83 -22.59
C TRP A 119 -13.50 -11.62 -21.68
N LYS A 120 -12.55 -11.65 -20.74
CA LYS A 120 -12.28 -10.55 -19.82
C LYS A 120 -10.77 -10.45 -19.60
N PRO A 121 -10.25 -9.24 -19.31
CA PRO A 121 -8.87 -9.11 -18.89
C PRO A 121 -8.58 -9.99 -17.67
N ASP A 122 -7.43 -10.64 -17.68
CA ASP A 122 -6.94 -11.37 -16.49
C ASP A 122 -6.75 -10.39 -15.33
N GLN A 123 -7.58 -10.53 -14.29
CA GLN A 123 -7.59 -9.61 -13.14
C GLN A 123 -6.27 -9.59 -12.38
N VAL A 124 -5.58 -10.73 -12.33
CA VAL A 124 -4.27 -10.84 -11.68
C VAL A 124 -3.23 -10.07 -12.51
N ALA A 125 -3.24 -10.26 -13.82
CA ALA A 125 -2.34 -9.55 -14.72
C ALA A 125 -2.65 -8.02 -14.77
N VAL A 126 -3.91 -7.62 -14.62
CA VAL A 126 -4.30 -6.21 -14.46
C VAL A 126 -3.73 -5.65 -13.16
N GLY A 127 -3.84 -6.39 -12.04
CA GLY A 127 -3.26 -5.99 -10.76
C GLY A 127 -1.74 -5.81 -10.85
N ASP A 128 -1.02 -6.79 -11.42
CA ASP A 128 0.42 -6.70 -11.64
C ASP A 128 0.81 -5.47 -12.48
N ALA A 129 0.01 -5.17 -13.50
CA ALA A 129 0.25 -4.04 -14.40
C ALA A 129 -0.02 -2.69 -13.71
N LEU A 130 -1.07 -2.59 -12.89
CA LEU A 130 -1.39 -1.39 -12.12
C LEU A 130 -0.32 -1.10 -11.07
N VAL A 131 0.17 -2.13 -10.35
CA VAL A 131 1.28 -1.97 -9.41
C VAL A 131 2.53 -1.48 -10.13
N ALA A 132 2.88 -2.08 -11.28
CA ALA A 132 4.05 -1.67 -12.05
C ALA A 132 3.96 -0.21 -12.52
N GLU A 133 2.77 0.22 -12.97
CA GLU A 133 2.55 1.61 -13.40
C GLU A 133 2.59 2.60 -12.24
N ALA A 134 1.98 2.25 -11.11
CA ALA A 134 1.96 3.09 -9.92
C ALA A 134 3.33 3.26 -9.26
N THR A 135 4.27 2.30 -9.42
CA THR A 135 5.57 2.38 -8.75
C THR A 135 6.46 3.48 -9.34
N VAL A 136 7.01 4.32 -8.44
CA VAL A 136 7.95 5.40 -8.76
C VAL A 136 9.38 4.98 -8.44
N SER A 137 9.60 4.43 -7.26
CA SER A 137 10.93 4.03 -6.79
C SER A 137 10.85 2.79 -5.88
N PRO A 138 11.62 1.73 -6.19
CA PRO A 138 12.27 1.50 -7.49
C PRO A 138 11.22 1.30 -8.59
N LYS A 139 11.45 1.79 -9.80
CA LYS A 139 10.53 1.53 -10.91
C LYS A 139 10.51 0.04 -11.23
N MET A 140 9.34 -0.56 -11.24
CA MET A 140 9.14 -1.98 -11.50
C MET A 140 8.42 -2.21 -12.84
N THR A 141 8.80 -3.27 -13.53
CA THR A 141 8.08 -3.78 -14.70
C THR A 141 7.01 -4.78 -14.29
N ARG A 142 5.99 -5.01 -15.13
CA ARG A 142 4.97 -6.06 -14.92
C ARG A 142 5.59 -7.44 -14.66
N ALA A 143 6.67 -7.76 -15.39
CA ALA A 143 7.36 -9.04 -15.21
C ALA A 143 8.03 -9.16 -13.82
N GLN A 144 8.57 -8.05 -13.29
CA GLN A 144 9.15 -8.03 -11.94
C GLN A 144 8.07 -8.14 -10.86
N VAL A 145 6.93 -7.47 -11.01
CA VAL A 145 5.79 -7.60 -10.08
C VAL A 145 5.26 -9.04 -10.08
N ARG A 146 5.07 -9.65 -11.26
CA ARG A 146 4.70 -11.07 -11.36
C ARG A 146 5.72 -11.97 -10.68
N LYS A 147 7.02 -11.79 -10.93
CA LYS A 147 8.09 -12.57 -10.30
C LYS A 147 8.10 -12.40 -8.78
N MET A 148 7.81 -11.20 -8.28
CA MET A 148 7.67 -10.94 -6.83
C MET A 148 6.52 -11.78 -6.27
N ARG A 149 5.35 -11.78 -6.90
CA ARG A 149 4.19 -12.57 -6.51
C ARG A 149 4.48 -14.09 -6.54
N GLU A 150 5.14 -14.58 -7.60
CA GLU A 150 5.51 -15.99 -7.73
C GLU A 150 6.52 -16.44 -6.66
N ARG A 151 7.38 -15.55 -6.19
CA ARG A 151 8.44 -15.86 -5.21
C ARG A 151 8.03 -15.63 -3.76
N LEU A 152 7.29 -14.57 -3.50
CA LEU A 152 6.94 -14.12 -2.16
C LEU A 152 5.47 -14.40 -1.80
N GLY A 153 4.67 -14.91 -2.75
CA GLY A 153 3.22 -15.06 -2.60
C GLY A 153 2.47 -13.77 -2.92
N ASP A 154 1.14 -13.82 -2.76
CA ASP A 154 0.25 -12.71 -3.12
C ASP A 154 0.32 -11.52 -2.15
N GLY A 155 0.72 -11.75 -0.89
CA GLY A 155 0.69 -10.74 0.18
C GLY A 155 1.35 -9.41 -0.18
N PRO A 156 2.63 -9.39 -0.57
CA PRO A 156 3.33 -8.16 -0.94
C PRO A 156 2.68 -7.40 -2.09
N THR A 157 2.28 -8.11 -3.15
CA THR A 157 1.60 -7.50 -4.31
C THR A 157 0.22 -6.97 -3.97
N LEU A 158 -0.52 -7.64 -3.09
CA LEU A 158 -1.81 -7.19 -2.63
C LEU A 158 -1.71 -5.88 -1.83
N ILE A 159 -0.72 -5.75 -0.94
CA ILE A 159 -0.47 -4.52 -0.18
C ILE A 159 -0.15 -3.37 -1.14
N LEU A 160 0.73 -3.58 -2.12
CA LEU A 160 1.07 -2.55 -3.11
C LEU A 160 -0.16 -2.15 -3.95
N TYR A 161 -0.95 -3.13 -4.40
CA TYR A 161 -2.19 -2.89 -5.15
C TYR A 161 -3.21 -2.09 -4.33
N GLN A 162 -3.40 -2.45 -3.07
CA GLN A 162 -4.30 -1.76 -2.18
C GLN A 162 -3.86 -0.32 -1.94
N THR A 163 -2.57 -0.11 -1.65
CA THR A 163 -2.01 1.23 -1.48
C THR A 163 -2.19 2.09 -2.75
N ALA A 164 -1.92 1.54 -3.94
CA ALA A 164 -2.15 2.26 -5.19
C ALA A 164 -3.63 2.64 -5.39
N THR A 165 -4.55 1.76 -4.97
CA THR A 165 -6.00 2.02 -5.02
C THR A 165 -6.44 3.08 -4.01
N ASP A 166 -5.89 3.03 -2.80
CA ASP A 166 -6.19 3.99 -1.73
C ASP A 166 -5.70 5.39 -2.09
N LEU A 167 -4.51 5.51 -2.69
CA LEU A 167 -3.97 6.78 -3.20
C LEU A 167 -4.91 7.43 -4.23
N ARG A 168 -5.55 6.65 -5.10
CA ARG A 168 -6.56 7.16 -6.05
C ARG A 168 -7.83 7.65 -5.35
N SER A 169 -8.15 7.07 -4.22
CA SER A 169 -9.33 7.42 -3.41
C SER A 169 -9.07 8.60 -2.48
N ALA A 170 -7.82 8.84 -2.09
CA ALA A 170 -7.42 9.91 -1.17
C ALA A 170 -7.84 11.31 -1.64
N GLY A 171 -7.92 11.53 -2.96
CA GLY A 171 -8.42 12.80 -3.52
C GLY A 171 -9.93 13.01 -3.40
N LYS A 172 -10.70 12.00 -2.97
CA LYS A 172 -12.16 12.13 -2.79
C LYS A 172 -12.55 12.69 -1.44
N THR A 173 -11.70 12.54 -0.44
CA THR A 173 -11.81 13.20 0.85
C THR A 173 -10.74 14.28 0.91
N LEU A 174 -11.07 15.49 0.43
CA LEU A 174 -10.21 16.65 0.68
C LEU A 174 -10.10 16.77 2.21
N PRO A 175 -8.88 16.69 2.79
CA PRO A 175 -8.73 17.07 4.18
C PRO A 175 -9.19 18.53 4.25
N SER A 176 -10.15 18.82 5.14
CA SER A 176 -10.42 20.20 5.50
C SER A 176 -9.07 20.81 5.89
N VAL A 177 -8.69 21.91 5.21
CA VAL A 177 -7.49 22.65 5.62
C VAL A 177 -7.62 22.86 7.13
N PRO A 178 -6.65 22.44 7.96
CA PRO A 178 -6.72 22.70 9.39
C PRO A 178 -6.90 24.19 9.54
N SER A 179 -8.07 24.61 10.04
CA SER A 179 -8.26 26.00 10.44
C SER A 179 -7.12 26.32 11.40
N SER A 180 -6.39 27.39 11.15
CA SER A 180 -5.35 27.87 12.06
C SER A 180 -5.88 27.81 13.49
N PRO A 181 -5.12 27.24 14.44
CA PRO A 181 -5.54 27.27 15.83
C PRO A 181 -5.89 28.73 16.16
N ALA A 182 -7.13 28.94 16.57
CA ALA A 182 -7.59 30.25 16.99
C ALA A 182 -6.55 30.79 18.00
N ALA A 183 -6.02 31.98 17.71
CA ALA A 183 -5.18 32.67 18.68
C ALA A 183 -5.96 32.72 19.98
N SER A 184 -5.45 32.07 21.00
CA SER A 184 -6.00 32.15 22.34
C SER A 184 -5.90 33.62 22.76
N ASP A 185 -7.04 34.30 22.81
CA ASP A 185 -7.18 35.61 23.44
C ASP A 185 -6.89 35.42 24.94
N ASP A 186 -5.62 35.46 25.31
CA ASP A 186 -5.18 35.69 26.69
C ASP A 186 -5.32 37.19 26.98
N THR A 187 -6.57 37.63 27.16
CA THR A 187 -6.84 38.89 27.86
C THR A 187 -7.12 38.51 29.30
N GLN A 188 -6.09 38.45 30.11
CA GLN A 188 -6.22 38.57 31.56
C GLN A 188 -6.07 40.04 31.96
N GLU A 189 -7.17 40.61 32.47
CA GLU A 189 -7.13 41.69 33.43
C GLU A 189 -6.91 41.18 34.83
#